data_8d82b7f58c67f2f5a99abd4248f5a32d
#
_entry.id   8d82b7f58c67f2f5a99abd4248f5a32d
#
_cell.length_a   1.000
_cell.length_b   1.000
_cell.length_c   1.000
_cell.angle_alpha   90.00
_cell.angle_beta   90.00
_cell.angle_gamma   90.00
#
_symmetry.space_group_name_H-M   'P 1'
#
loop_
_entity.id
_entity.type
_entity.pdbx_description
1 polymer ?
#
loop_
_entity_poly.entity_id
_entity_poly.type
_entity_poly.pdbx_seq_one_letter_code
_entity_poly.pdbx_strand_id
1 'polypeptide(L)'
;SVRGLEQISLAVTGKVWSGKELYGLVKAGNMEAEEVWRRFGADVAAGLLPVLEKYQPDLLLLGGQIAKSFSWFGKELERACEKRKIRIQIETETSGRAMEGLLSQFPEKTQ
;
A
#
# COMPACT_ATOMS: atom_id res chain seq x y z
N SER A 1 -9.15 -2.37 -3.10
CA SER A 1 -7.89 -2.63 -2.45
C SER A 1 -8.01 -3.69 -1.36
N VAL A 2 -8.83 -3.46 -0.32
CA VAL A 2 -9.02 -4.50 0.69
C VAL A 2 -9.63 -5.74 0.06
N ARG A 3 -10.57 -5.53 -0.83
CA ARG A 3 -11.19 -6.63 -1.54
C ARG A 3 -10.19 -7.36 -2.42
N GLY A 4 -9.30 -6.62 -3.04
CA GLY A 4 -8.26 -7.22 -3.86
C GLY A 4 -7.35 -8.10 -3.03
N LEU A 5 -7.00 -7.65 -1.84
CA LEU A 5 -6.16 -8.42 -0.94
C LEU A 5 -6.83 -9.72 -0.53
N GLU A 6 -8.11 -9.67 -0.22
CA GLU A 6 -8.85 -10.86 0.16
C GLU A 6 -8.94 -11.87 -0.99
N GLN A 7 -9.13 -11.38 -2.21
CA GLN A 7 -9.18 -12.26 -3.38
C GLN A 7 -7.83 -12.93 -3.63
N ILE A 8 -6.76 -12.18 -3.47
CA ILE A 8 -5.42 -12.75 -3.62
C ILE A 8 -5.18 -13.79 -2.54
N SER A 9 -5.61 -13.49 -1.32
CA SER A 9 -5.48 -14.42 -0.21
C SER A 9 -6.16 -15.75 -0.54
N LEU A 10 -7.38 -15.67 -1.06
CA LEU A 10 -8.11 -16.87 -1.42
C LEU A 10 -7.38 -17.66 -2.51
N ALA A 11 -6.86 -16.97 -3.51
CA ALA A 11 -6.16 -17.62 -4.61
C ALA A 11 -4.87 -18.31 -4.16
N VAL A 12 -4.15 -17.69 -3.24
CA VAL A 12 -2.85 -18.22 -2.80
C VAL A 12 -2.99 -19.26 -1.70
N THR A 13 -3.83 -18.97 -0.71
CA THR A 13 -3.89 -19.79 0.50
C THR A 13 -5.11 -20.71 0.59
N GLY A 14 -6.11 -20.44 -0.23
CA GLY A 14 -7.37 -21.18 -0.14
C GLY A 14 -8.31 -20.60 0.91
N LYS A 15 -7.93 -19.54 1.58
CA LYS A 15 -8.76 -18.90 2.60
C LYS A 15 -8.78 -17.40 2.40
N VAL A 16 -9.88 -16.79 2.81
CA VAL A 16 -10.01 -15.34 2.78
C VAL A 16 -9.51 -14.77 4.11
N TRP A 17 -8.30 -14.28 4.12
CA TRP A 17 -7.70 -13.65 5.28
C TRP A 17 -7.80 -12.14 5.16
N SER A 18 -8.04 -11.47 6.28
CA SER A 18 -8.04 -10.00 6.30
C SER A 18 -6.61 -9.48 6.25
N GLY A 19 -6.46 -8.19 5.96
CA GLY A 19 -5.12 -7.57 5.96
C GLY A 19 -4.44 -7.68 7.30
N LYS A 20 -5.22 -7.54 8.38
CA LYS A 20 -4.68 -7.65 9.73
C LYS A 20 -4.17 -9.06 10.00
N GLU A 21 -4.93 -10.05 9.58
CA GLU A 21 -4.54 -11.45 9.77
C GLU A 21 -3.31 -11.79 8.93
N LEU A 22 -3.28 -11.31 7.70
CA LEU A 22 -2.14 -11.54 6.82
C LEU A 22 -0.88 -10.86 7.36
N TYR A 23 -1.03 -9.70 7.96
CA TYR A 23 0.10 -9.02 8.59
C TYR A 23 0.68 -9.87 9.72
N GLY A 24 -0.19 -10.42 10.57
CA GLY A 24 0.25 -11.30 11.64
C GLY A 24 0.92 -12.56 11.12
N LEU A 25 0.37 -13.14 10.05
CA LEU A 25 0.92 -14.34 9.47
C LEU A 25 2.30 -14.12 8.87
N VAL A 26 2.46 -13.00 8.15
CA VAL A 26 3.75 -12.73 7.52
C VAL A 26 4.82 -12.41 8.55
N LYS A 27 4.45 -11.77 9.64
CA LYS A 27 5.39 -11.53 10.73
C LYS A 27 5.83 -12.81 11.40
N ALA A 28 4.97 -13.82 11.36
CA ALA A 28 5.29 -15.12 11.93
C ALA A 28 6.09 -15.99 10.97
N GLY A 29 6.38 -15.49 9.78
CA GLY A 29 7.19 -16.23 8.82
C GLY A 29 6.39 -17.08 7.83
N ASN A 30 5.09 -16.84 7.73
CA ASN A 30 4.25 -17.61 6.82
C ASN A 30 4.55 -17.23 5.36
N MET A 31 5.00 -18.20 4.59
CA MET A 31 5.43 -17.94 3.22
C MET A 31 4.27 -17.64 2.28
N GLU A 32 3.12 -18.23 2.52
CA GLU A 32 1.94 -17.95 1.72
C GLU A 32 1.48 -16.52 1.92
N ALA A 33 1.51 -16.05 3.16
CA ALA A 33 1.14 -14.67 3.44
C ALA A 33 2.10 -13.71 2.76
N GLU A 34 3.38 -14.06 2.71
CA GLU A 34 4.38 -13.26 2.03
C GLU A 34 4.05 -13.15 0.53
N GLU A 35 3.67 -14.26 -0.06
CA GLU A 35 3.30 -14.27 -1.47
C GLU A 35 2.04 -13.42 -1.73
N VAL A 36 1.08 -13.47 -0.81
CA VAL A 36 -0.12 -12.65 -0.92
C VAL A 36 0.25 -11.18 -0.94
N TRP A 37 1.13 -10.77 -0.02
CA TRP A 37 1.55 -9.37 0.03
C TRP A 37 2.33 -8.97 -1.21
N ARG A 38 3.15 -9.87 -1.73
CA ARG A 38 3.92 -9.58 -2.93
C ARG A 38 3.00 -9.34 -4.13
N ARG A 39 2.00 -10.19 -4.29
CA ARG A 39 1.04 -10.03 -5.39
C ARG A 39 0.19 -8.78 -5.21
N PHE A 40 -0.19 -8.52 -3.99
CA PHE A 40 -0.95 -7.31 -3.69
C PHE A 40 -0.15 -6.07 -4.07
N GLY A 41 1.13 -6.07 -3.75
CA GLY A 41 2.00 -4.94 -4.07
C GLY A 41 2.13 -4.70 -5.56
N ALA A 42 2.23 -5.77 -6.32
CA ALA A 42 2.30 -5.65 -7.77
C ALA A 42 1.00 -5.06 -8.33
N ASP A 43 -0.13 -5.50 -7.79
CA ASP A 43 -1.43 -4.99 -8.23
C ASP A 43 -1.60 -3.53 -7.86
N VAL A 44 -1.17 -3.15 -6.67
CA VAL A 44 -1.26 -1.76 -6.23
C VAL A 44 -0.40 -0.87 -7.13
N ALA A 45 0.82 -1.30 -7.39
CA ALA A 45 1.70 -0.52 -8.25
C ALA A 45 1.12 -0.37 -9.65
N ALA A 46 0.60 -1.46 -10.21
CA ALA A 46 0.00 -1.41 -11.54
C ALA A 46 -1.23 -0.49 -11.57
N GLY A 47 -2.03 -0.54 -10.52
CA GLY A 47 -3.23 0.28 -10.46
C GLY A 47 -2.93 1.76 -10.27
N LEU A 48 -1.85 2.07 -9.56
CA LEU A 48 -1.48 3.47 -9.30
C LEU A 48 -0.68 4.09 -10.44
N LEU A 49 -0.06 3.28 -11.27
CA LEU A 49 0.81 3.80 -12.32
C LEU A 49 0.13 4.85 -13.20
N PRO A 50 -1.08 4.63 -13.72
CA PRO A 50 -1.73 5.65 -14.52
C PRO A 50 -1.97 6.95 -13.76
N VAL A 51 -2.28 6.83 -12.47
CA VAL A 51 -2.52 8.01 -11.62
C VAL A 51 -1.23 8.79 -11.44
N LEU A 52 -0.14 8.08 -11.17
CA LEU A 52 1.16 8.72 -10.99
C LEU A 52 1.61 9.43 -12.26
N GLU A 53 1.35 8.81 -13.41
CA GLU A 53 1.74 9.41 -14.67
C GLU A 53 0.88 10.62 -15.03
N LYS A 54 -0.40 10.53 -14.72
CA LYS A 54 -1.30 11.62 -15.05
C LYS A 54 -1.06 12.85 -14.19
N TYR A 55 -0.92 12.66 -12.90
CA TYR A 55 -0.85 13.78 -11.96
C TYR A 55 0.56 14.16 -11.55
N GLN A 56 1.51 13.26 -11.69
CA GLN A 56 2.92 13.49 -11.36
C GLN A 56 3.10 14.19 -10.02
N PRO A 57 2.58 13.61 -8.94
CA PRO A 57 2.69 14.23 -7.63
C PRO A 57 4.13 14.21 -7.13
N ASP A 58 4.44 15.13 -6.22
CA ASP A 58 5.76 15.13 -5.58
C ASP A 58 5.81 14.15 -4.43
N LEU A 59 4.66 13.84 -3.86
CA LEU A 59 4.55 13.02 -2.66
C LEU A 59 3.37 12.10 -2.75
N LEU A 60 3.60 10.84 -2.43
CA LEU A 60 2.54 9.86 -2.27
C LEU A 60 2.44 9.51 -0.81
N LEU A 61 1.29 9.77 -0.22
CA LEU A 61 1.07 9.52 1.19
C LEU A 61 0.24 8.26 1.37
N LEU A 62 0.80 7.31 2.10
CA LEU A 62 0.10 6.06 2.40
C LEU A 62 -0.17 5.99 3.90
N GLY A 63 -1.42 5.75 4.24
CA GLY A 63 -1.79 5.70 5.63
C GLY A 63 -2.78 4.60 5.92
N GLY A 64 -3.15 4.51 7.20
CA GLY A 64 -4.14 3.55 7.63
C GLY A 64 -3.56 2.20 7.93
N GLN A 65 -4.45 1.24 8.09
CA GLN A 65 -4.07 -0.11 8.49
C GLN A 65 -3.09 -0.76 7.53
N ILE A 66 -3.28 -0.52 6.25
CA ILE A 66 -2.48 -1.19 5.24
C ILE A 66 -1.05 -0.65 5.18
N ALA A 67 -0.83 0.56 5.66
CA ALA A 67 0.50 1.15 5.65
C ALA A 67 1.49 0.36 6.50
N LYS A 68 0.99 -0.33 7.52
CA LYS A 68 1.84 -1.15 8.38
C LYS A 68 2.50 -2.28 7.63
N SER A 69 1.87 -2.74 6.56
CA SER A 69 2.39 -3.84 5.77
C SER A 69 3.22 -3.40 4.58
N PHE A 70 3.52 -2.11 4.48
CA PHE A 70 4.20 -1.59 3.31
C PHE A 70 5.53 -2.28 3.02
N SER A 71 6.27 -2.61 4.07
CA SER A 71 7.56 -3.28 3.88
C SER A 71 7.40 -4.64 3.19
N TRP A 72 6.21 -5.22 3.24
CA TRP A 72 5.94 -6.51 2.63
C TRP A 72 5.39 -6.39 1.21
N PHE A 73 4.75 -5.26 0.86
CA PHE A 73 4.13 -5.15 -0.46
C PHE A 73 4.63 -3.96 -1.28
N GLY A 74 5.43 -3.06 -0.69
CA GLY A 74 5.70 -1.78 -1.31
C GLY A 74 6.83 -1.72 -2.31
N LYS A 75 7.54 -2.81 -2.53
CA LYS A 75 8.76 -2.78 -3.35
C LYS A 75 8.50 -2.31 -4.78
N GLU A 76 7.46 -2.85 -5.41
CA GLU A 76 7.13 -2.44 -6.76
C GLU A 76 6.70 -0.99 -6.84
N LEU A 77 5.93 -0.55 -5.85
CA LEU A 77 5.48 0.83 -5.80
C LEU A 77 6.66 1.77 -5.57
N GLU A 78 7.59 1.37 -4.72
CA GLU A 78 8.80 2.16 -4.50
C GLU A 78 9.58 2.37 -5.78
N ARG A 79 9.73 1.31 -6.56
CA ARG A 79 10.44 1.41 -7.83
C ARG A 79 9.74 2.36 -8.80
N ALA A 80 8.42 2.25 -8.88
CA ALA A 80 7.65 3.10 -9.78
C ALA A 80 7.77 4.56 -9.38
N CYS A 81 7.74 4.84 -8.08
CA CYS A 81 7.85 6.21 -7.60
C CYS A 81 9.26 6.75 -7.75
N GLU A 82 10.25 5.91 -7.51
CA GLU A 82 11.65 6.33 -7.63
C GLU A 82 11.97 6.76 -9.05
N LYS A 83 11.49 6.02 -10.03
CA LYS A 83 11.70 6.37 -11.42
C LYS A 83 11.10 7.73 -11.77
N ARG A 84 10.07 8.12 -11.07
CA ARG A 84 9.34 9.36 -11.33
C ARG A 84 9.70 10.46 -10.35
N LYS A 85 10.66 10.19 -9.46
CA LYS A 85 11.10 11.14 -8.43
C LYS A 85 9.95 11.55 -7.51
N ILE A 86 9.09 10.59 -7.21
CA ILE A 86 7.98 10.79 -6.29
C ILE A 86 8.39 10.23 -4.94
N ARG A 87 8.21 11.02 -3.89
CA ARG A 87 8.52 10.56 -2.54
C ARG A 87 7.32 9.82 -1.98
N ILE A 88 7.60 8.80 -1.17
CA ILE A 88 6.57 8.05 -0.48
C ILE A 88 6.70 8.31 1.00
N GLN A 89 5.61 8.67 1.63
CA GLN A 89 5.56 8.85 3.07
C GLN A 89 4.56 7.88 3.67
N ILE A 90 5.00 7.13 4.67
CA ILE A 90 4.19 6.11 5.31
C ILE A 90 3.74 6.63 6.66
N GLU A 91 2.43 6.61 6.89
CA GLU A 91 1.84 7.02 8.16
C GLU A 91 1.24 5.81 8.83
N THR A 92 1.99 5.20 9.73
CA THR A 92 1.53 4.03 10.45
C THR A 92 0.83 4.38 11.75
N GLU A 93 1.06 5.58 12.25
CA GLU A 93 0.39 6.03 13.44
C GLU A 93 -1.00 6.50 13.07
N THR A 94 -1.99 5.88 13.67
CA THR A 94 -3.36 6.20 13.34
C THR A 94 -3.92 7.29 14.21
N SER A 95 -3.23 8.38 14.28
CA SER A 95 -3.85 9.55 14.82
C SER A 95 -4.68 10.13 13.68
N GLY A 96 -5.98 9.99 13.76
CA GLY A 96 -6.86 10.50 12.72
C GLY A 96 -6.64 11.97 12.46
N ARG A 97 -6.25 12.67 13.51
CA ARG A 97 -5.98 14.09 13.41
C ARG A 97 -4.81 14.39 12.48
N ALA A 98 -3.73 13.62 12.60
CA ALA A 98 -2.58 13.81 11.74
C ALA A 98 -2.92 13.51 10.29
N MET A 99 -3.68 12.45 10.09
CA MET A 99 -4.10 12.08 8.74
C MET A 99 -4.96 13.16 8.11
N GLU A 100 -5.88 13.69 8.88
CA GLU A 100 -6.75 14.75 8.37
C GLU A 100 -5.95 15.97 7.94
N GLY A 101 -4.98 16.35 8.75
CA GLY A 101 -4.16 17.48 8.41
C GLY A 101 -3.38 17.30 7.14
N LEU A 102 -2.80 16.12 6.98
CA LEU A 102 -2.02 15.81 5.80
C LEU A 102 -2.90 15.77 4.55
N LEU A 103 -4.07 15.16 4.68
CA LEU A 103 -4.98 15.07 3.54
C LEU A 103 -5.49 16.43 3.11
N SER A 104 -5.72 17.32 4.06
CA SER A 104 -6.20 18.64 3.71
C SER A 104 -5.14 19.45 2.97
N GLN A 105 -3.87 19.18 3.22
CA GLN A 105 -2.80 19.87 2.51
C GLN A 105 -2.55 19.28 1.14
N PHE A 106 -2.86 18.03 0.96
CA PHE A 106 -2.56 17.32 -0.26
C PHE A 106 -3.21 17.95 -1.50
N PRO A 107 -4.51 18.26 -1.48
CA PRO A 107 -5.14 18.90 -2.63
C PRO A 107 -4.49 20.22 -3.02
N GLU A 108 -4.02 20.96 -2.04
CA GLU A 108 -3.37 22.23 -2.33
C GLU A 108 -2.09 22.05 -3.12
N LYS A 109 -1.35 21.00 -2.83
CA LYS A 109 -0.11 20.73 -3.53
C LYS A 109 -0.34 20.29 -4.96
N THR A 110 -1.45 19.65 -5.22
CA THR A 110 -1.74 19.15 -6.54
C THR A 110 -2.32 20.21 -7.44
N GLN A 111 -2.65 21.32 -6.90
CA GLN A 111 -3.15 22.44 -7.68
C GLN A 111 -2.00 23.28 -8.15
#